data_3188c9ffddd0e7133bafc0e3eb62a944
#
_entry.id   3188c9ffddd0e7133bafc0e3eb62a944
#
_cell.length_a   1.000
_cell.length_b   1.000
_cell.length_c   1.000
_cell.angle_alpha   90.00
_cell.angle_beta   90.00
_cell.angle_gamma   90.00
#
_symmetry.space_group_name_H-M   'P 1'
#
loop_
_entity.id
_entity.type
_entity.pdbx_description
1 polymer ?
#
loop_
_entity_poly.entity_id
_entity_poly.type
_entity_poly.pdbx_seq_one_letter_code
_entity_poly.pdbx_strand_id
1 'polypeptide(L)'
;QNDIAINFMVLPEFFDVAYSMAGNDNMLADFLVNVLRQDEERGEYLHFKVAEVLQIQNLLENIIYSLVNGEENRERINQTTMGLIFMYLIESVQYVEMRLPNQYENMISMTTLDYIEQKYRTATLTELCGRLHLPMHVLSKMIKKSTGFNFKELLQRKRLNKAVELMCETDLPVSDIIAAVGYENNSYFHRVF
;
A
#
# COMPACT_ATOMS: atom_id res chain seq x y z
N GLN A 1 19.99 -28.06 -7.76
CA GLN A 1 18.72 -27.42 -8.10
C GLN A 1 19.05 -26.33 -9.10
N ASN A 2 18.48 -26.38 -10.30
CA ASN A 2 18.63 -25.32 -11.28
C ASN A 2 17.49 -24.31 -11.01
N ASP A 3 17.82 -23.22 -10.34
CA ASP A 3 16.87 -22.14 -10.12
C ASP A 3 16.77 -21.31 -11.41
N ILE A 4 15.54 -21.09 -11.88
CA ILE A 4 15.27 -20.24 -13.03
C ILE A 4 14.80 -18.90 -12.49
N ALA A 5 15.56 -17.85 -12.80
CA ALA A 5 15.14 -16.48 -12.49
C ALA A 5 14.48 -15.84 -13.72
N ILE A 6 13.31 -15.23 -13.53
CA ILE A 6 12.60 -14.49 -14.56
C ILE A 6 12.54 -13.04 -14.12
N ASN A 7 13.04 -12.13 -14.97
CA ASN A 7 13.03 -10.71 -14.71
C ASN A 7 11.96 -10.03 -15.57
N PHE A 8 11.05 -9.32 -14.94
CA PHE A 8 10.09 -8.44 -15.62
C PHE A 8 10.59 -7.00 -15.51
N MET A 9 10.81 -6.35 -16.65
CA MET A 9 10.98 -4.91 -16.68
C MET A 9 9.60 -4.25 -16.81
N VAL A 10 9.28 -3.39 -15.87
CA VAL A 10 8.00 -2.70 -15.79
C VAL A 10 8.24 -1.22 -16.03
N LEU A 11 7.53 -0.64 -17.00
CA LEU A 11 7.63 0.78 -17.30
C LEU A 11 7.02 1.61 -16.15
N PRO A 12 7.53 2.84 -15.90
CA PRO A 12 6.99 3.71 -14.85
C PRO A 12 5.47 3.95 -14.94
N GLU A 13 4.94 4.03 -16.16
CA GLU A 13 3.52 4.23 -16.43
C GLU A 13 2.64 3.06 -15.93
N PHE A 14 3.22 1.88 -15.82
CA PHE A 14 2.51 0.73 -15.25
C PHE A 14 2.11 0.98 -13.80
N PHE A 15 2.95 1.66 -13.02
CA PHE A 15 2.65 1.96 -11.61
C PHE A 15 1.43 2.87 -11.47
N ASP A 16 1.15 3.73 -12.44
CA ASP A 16 -0.05 4.56 -12.45
C ASP A 16 -1.30 3.70 -12.69
N VAL A 17 -1.21 2.68 -13.55
CA VAL A 17 -2.29 1.71 -13.80
C VAL A 17 -2.50 0.81 -12.57
N ALA A 18 -1.43 0.24 -12.03
CA ALA A 18 -1.49 -0.61 -10.84
C ALA A 18 -2.02 0.15 -9.62
N TYR A 19 -1.63 1.40 -9.47
CA TYR A 19 -2.12 2.31 -8.45
C TYR A 19 -3.62 2.60 -8.59
N SER A 20 -4.08 2.88 -9.83
CA SER A 20 -5.50 3.05 -10.14
C SER A 20 -6.32 1.79 -9.81
N MET A 21 -5.76 0.59 -10.04
CA MET A 21 -6.40 -0.69 -9.71
C MET A 21 -6.44 -0.96 -8.20
N ALA A 22 -5.40 -0.56 -7.47
CA ALA A 22 -5.33 -0.71 -6.00
C ALA A 22 -6.28 0.25 -5.25
N GLY A 23 -6.87 1.21 -5.98
CA GLY A 23 -7.66 2.32 -5.44
C GLY A 23 -6.78 3.51 -5.07
N ASN A 24 -7.22 4.71 -5.47
CA ASN A 24 -6.48 5.97 -5.27
C ASN A 24 -6.20 6.31 -3.79
N ASP A 25 -6.73 5.52 -2.86
CA ASP A 25 -6.70 5.73 -1.42
C ASP A 25 -5.81 4.75 -0.68
N ASN A 26 -5.10 3.88 -1.40
CA ASN A 26 -4.24 2.88 -0.76
C ASN A 26 -2.87 3.49 -0.43
N MET A 27 -2.75 4.02 0.81
CA MET A 27 -1.52 4.65 1.31
C MET A 27 -0.31 3.70 1.31
N LEU A 28 -0.56 2.39 1.40
CA LEU A 28 0.49 1.38 1.34
C LEU A 28 1.01 1.21 -0.08
N ALA A 29 0.10 1.24 -1.08
CA ALA A 29 0.49 1.25 -2.49
C ALA A 29 1.31 2.51 -2.83
N ASP A 30 0.88 3.68 -2.35
CA ASP A 30 1.64 4.95 -2.45
C ASP A 30 3.07 4.81 -1.93
N PHE A 31 3.20 4.24 -0.73
CA PHE A 31 4.49 4.06 -0.09
C PHE A 31 5.38 3.10 -0.89
N LEU A 32 4.86 1.93 -1.30
CA LEU A 32 5.61 0.94 -2.07
C LEU A 32 6.05 1.49 -3.43
N VAL A 33 5.15 2.17 -4.14
CA VAL A 33 5.47 2.79 -5.43
C VAL A 33 6.54 3.87 -5.26
N ASN A 34 6.45 4.69 -4.21
CA ASN A 34 7.46 5.72 -3.93
C ASN A 34 8.82 5.10 -3.56
N VAL A 35 8.83 4.02 -2.77
CA VAL A 35 10.07 3.28 -2.44
C VAL A 35 10.70 2.72 -3.73
N LEU A 36 9.92 2.12 -4.61
CA LEU A 36 10.41 1.56 -5.87
C LEU A 36 10.90 2.61 -6.87
N ARG A 37 10.28 3.81 -6.87
CA ARG A 37 10.68 4.92 -7.76
C ARG A 37 11.93 5.68 -7.30
N GLN A 38 12.23 5.70 -6.00
CA GLN A 38 13.32 6.51 -5.43
C GLN A 38 14.73 5.91 -5.60
N ASP A 39 14.85 4.65 -6.00
CA ASP A 39 16.12 3.90 -5.88
C ASP A 39 16.72 3.38 -7.19
N GLU A 40 16.61 4.12 -8.29
CA GLU A 40 17.28 3.76 -9.55
C GLU A 40 18.83 3.66 -9.43
N GLU A 41 19.45 4.31 -8.43
CA GLU A 41 20.92 4.35 -8.31
C GLU A 41 21.51 3.37 -7.27
N ARG A 42 20.71 2.71 -6.40
CA ARG A 42 21.23 1.99 -5.24
C ARG A 42 21.08 0.48 -5.25
N GLY A 43 20.42 -0.09 -6.25
CA GLY A 43 20.21 -1.55 -6.34
C GLY A 43 19.41 -2.12 -5.15
N GLU A 44 18.48 -1.36 -4.62
CA GLU A 44 17.62 -1.77 -3.54
C GLU A 44 16.48 -2.64 -4.09
N TYR A 45 16.01 -3.61 -3.32
CA TYR A 45 14.93 -4.49 -3.75
C TYR A 45 14.00 -4.85 -2.59
N LEU A 46 12.74 -5.12 -2.93
CA LEU A 46 11.75 -5.70 -2.04
C LEU A 46 11.66 -7.21 -2.31
N HIS A 47 11.87 -8.01 -1.29
CA HIS A 47 11.71 -9.45 -1.38
C HIS A 47 10.40 -9.87 -0.71
N PHE A 48 9.43 -10.25 -1.52
CA PHE A 48 8.16 -10.79 -1.05
C PHE A 48 8.27 -12.30 -0.88
N LYS A 49 8.11 -12.81 0.33
CA LYS A 49 8.05 -14.25 0.62
C LYS A 49 6.66 -14.80 0.30
N VAL A 50 6.31 -14.87 -0.96
CA VAL A 50 5.00 -15.27 -1.46
C VAL A 50 5.01 -16.59 -2.22
N ALA A 51 6.04 -17.42 -2.03
CA ALA A 51 6.16 -18.71 -2.70
C ALA A 51 4.99 -19.67 -2.41
N GLU A 52 4.32 -19.52 -1.28
CA GLU A 52 3.16 -20.34 -0.89
C GLU A 52 1.81 -19.68 -1.24
N VAL A 53 1.83 -18.48 -1.86
CA VAL A 53 0.61 -17.77 -2.25
C VAL A 53 0.18 -18.22 -3.65
N LEU A 54 -0.71 -19.21 -3.71
CA LEU A 54 -1.14 -19.85 -4.94
C LEU A 54 -1.70 -18.86 -5.98
N GLN A 55 -2.39 -17.82 -5.53
CA GLN A 55 -2.94 -16.77 -6.40
C GLN A 55 -1.84 -16.07 -7.19
N ILE A 56 -0.75 -15.70 -6.51
CA ILE A 56 0.40 -15.04 -7.15
C ILE A 56 1.12 -16.01 -8.09
N GLN A 57 1.31 -17.26 -7.69
CA GLN A 57 1.94 -18.28 -8.54
C GLN A 57 1.17 -18.49 -9.84
N ASN A 58 -0.14 -18.70 -9.76
CA ASN A 58 -0.99 -18.92 -10.94
C ASN A 58 -0.95 -17.72 -11.90
N LEU A 59 -0.97 -16.49 -11.36
CA LEU A 59 -0.90 -15.28 -12.18
C LEU A 59 0.46 -15.13 -12.87
N LEU A 60 1.56 -15.44 -12.17
CA LEU A 60 2.90 -15.45 -12.75
C LEU A 60 3.04 -16.50 -13.84
N GLU A 61 2.56 -17.73 -13.61
CA GLU A 61 2.55 -18.79 -14.63
C GLU A 61 1.77 -18.38 -15.87
N ASN A 62 0.62 -17.73 -15.73
CA ASN A 62 -0.18 -17.24 -16.84
C ASN A 62 0.57 -16.19 -17.68
N ILE A 63 1.26 -15.23 -17.05
CA ILE A 63 2.06 -14.23 -17.77
C ILE A 63 3.21 -14.90 -18.51
N ILE A 64 3.95 -15.79 -17.82
CA ILE A 64 5.08 -16.49 -18.41
C ILE A 64 4.63 -17.31 -19.62
N TYR A 65 3.52 -18.05 -19.49
CA TYR A 65 2.95 -18.83 -20.58
C TYR A 65 2.57 -17.95 -21.77
N SER A 66 1.91 -16.83 -21.52
CA SER A 66 1.50 -15.87 -22.56
C SER A 66 2.71 -15.28 -23.30
N LEU A 67 3.79 -14.92 -22.60
CA LEU A 67 5.00 -14.34 -23.16
C LEU A 67 5.82 -15.37 -23.96
N VAL A 68 5.95 -16.59 -23.45
CA VAL A 68 6.72 -17.66 -24.10
C VAL A 68 6.04 -18.14 -25.38
N ASN A 69 4.72 -18.26 -25.39
CA ASN A 69 3.98 -18.75 -26.57
C ASN A 69 3.66 -17.67 -27.61
N GLY A 70 4.07 -16.42 -27.38
CA GLY A 70 3.92 -15.33 -28.36
C GLY A 70 2.47 -15.06 -28.75
N GLU A 71 1.52 -15.20 -27.84
CA GLU A 71 0.10 -14.97 -28.09
C GLU A 71 -0.15 -13.49 -28.44
N GLU A 72 -0.58 -13.25 -29.69
CA GLU A 72 -0.90 -11.90 -30.15
C GLU A 72 -2.09 -11.30 -29.39
N ASN A 73 -2.11 -9.97 -29.22
CA ASN A 73 -3.17 -9.19 -28.57
C ASN A 73 -3.39 -9.48 -27.06
N ARG A 74 -2.41 -10.02 -26.38
CA ARG A 74 -2.46 -10.30 -24.92
C ARG A 74 -1.95 -9.17 -24.03
N GLU A 75 -1.48 -8.06 -24.59
CA GLU A 75 -0.90 -6.95 -23.83
C GLU A 75 -1.80 -6.48 -22.69
N ARG A 76 -3.08 -6.23 -23.00
CA ARG A 76 -4.05 -5.77 -22.00
C ARG A 76 -4.32 -6.82 -20.91
N ILE A 77 -4.35 -8.11 -21.28
CA ILE A 77 -4.52 -9.20 -20.32
C ILE A 77 -3.28 -9.27 -19.41
N ASN A 78 -2.08 -9.23 -19.99
CA ASN A 78 -0.83 -9.27 -19.25
C ASN A 78 -0.67 -8.06 -18.31
N GLN A 79 -1.06 -6.86 -18.76
CA GLN A 79 -1.10 -5.65 -17.91
C GLN A 79 -2.07 -5.83 -16.74
N THR A 80 -3.28 -6.32 -17.00
CA THR A 80 -4.28 -6.57 -15.95
C THR A 80 -3.79 -7.62 -14.95
N THR A 81 -3.22 -8.72 -15.47
CA THR A 81 -2.66 -9.79 -14.63
C THR A 81 -1.50 -9.29 -13.75
N MET A 82 -0.62 -8.46 -14.31
CA MET A 82 0.46 -7.83 -13.53
C MET A 82 -0.11 -6.87 -12.46
N GLY A 83 -1.18 -6.12 -12.78
CA GLY A 83 -1.89 -5.29 -11.81
C GLY A 83 -2.48 -6.11 -10.65
N LEU A 84 -3.09 -7.28 -10.94
CA LEU A 84 -3.56 -8.20 -9.91
C LEU A 84 -2.43 -8.75 -9.06
N ILE A 85 -1.29 -9.12 -9.65
CA ILE A 85 -0.09 -9.54 -8.90
C ILE A 85 0.32 -8.42 -7.94
N PHE A 86 0.39 -7.17 -8.42
CA PHE A 86 0.76 -6.03 -7.58
C PHE A 86 -0.22 -5.83 -6.42
N MET A 87 -1.53 -5.96 -6.64
CA MET A 87 -2.54 -5.91 -5.58
C MET A 87 -2.32 -7.00 -4.53
N TYR A 88 -2.09 -8.26 -4.95
CA TYR A 88 -1.78 -9.35 -4.01
C TYR A 88 -0.46 -9.13 -3.26
N LEU A 89 0.55 -8.51 -3.90
CA LEU A 89 1.79 -8.15 -3.22
C LEU A 89 1.55 -7.07 -2.15
N ILE A 90 0.68 -6.07 -2.42
CA ILE A 90 0.28 -5.07 -1.42
C ILE A 90 -0.42 -5.74 -0.23
N GLU A 91 -1.35 -6.66 -0.47
CA GLU A 91 -2.00 -7.43 0.60
C GLU A 91 -1.01 -8.32 1.38
N SER A 92 0.06 -8.74 0.72
CA SER A 92 1.09 -9.63 1.28
C SER A 92 2.25 -8.89 1.94
N VAL A 93 2.13 -7.60 2.20
CA VAL A 93 3.20 -6.74 2.76
C VAL A 93 3.77 -7.27 4.07
N GLN A 94 2.98 -7.95 4.89
CA GLN A 94 3.46 -8.60 6.11
C GLN A 94 4.55 -9.67 5.87
N TYR A 95 4.69 -10.16 4.64
CA TYR A 95 5.69 -11.16 4.23
C TYR A 95 6.88 -10.55 3.47
N VAL A 96 7.03 -9.22 3.50
CA VAL A 96 8.11 -8.52 2.79
C VAL A 96 9.39 -8.52 3.61
N GLU A 97 10.47 -9.02 3.03
CA GLU A 97 11.83 -8.75 3.49
C GLU A 97 12.43 -7.60 2.67
N MET A 98 12.74 -6.51 3.33
CA MET A 98 13.40 -5.37 2.70
C MET A 98 14.90 -5.41 2.96
N ARG A 99 15.72 -5.23 1.94
CA ARG A 99 17.14 -4.91 2.07
C ARG A 99 17.41 -3.49 1.57
N LEU A 100 16.82 -2.51 2.29
CA LEU A 100 16.98 -1.09 1.99
C LEU A 100 17.86 -0.43 3.05
N PRO A 101 18.68 0.56 2.72
CA PRO A 101 19.18 1.49 3.72
C PRO A 101 17.98 2.06 4.48
N ASN A 102 18.03 2.03 5.82
CA ASN A 102 16.88 2.30 6.69
C ASN A 102 15.75 1.23 6.70
N GLN A 103 16.09 -0.03 6.43
CA GLN A 103 15.15 -1.18 6.47
C GLN A 103 14.18 -1.11 7.66
N TYR A 104 14.68 -0.76 8.85
CA TYR A 104 13.89 -0.65 10.06
C TYR A 104 12.88 0.50 10.00
N GLU A 105 13.28 1.68 9.48
CA GLU A 105 12.39 2.84 9.34
C GLU A 105 11.26 2.56 8.33
N ASN A 106 11.58 1.92 7.21
CA ASN A 106 10.61 1.53 6.19
C ASN A 106 9.62 0.49 6.72
N MET A 107 10.11 -0.53 7.45
CA MET A 107 9.24 -1.52 8.09
C MET A 107 8.28 -0.87 9.10
N ILE A 108 8.76 0.06 9.93
CA ILE A 108 7.94 0.81 10.87
C ILE A 108 6.86 1.62 10.14
N SER A 109 7.22 2.23 9.00
CA SER A 109 6.27 3.02 8.22
C SER A 109 5.21 2.15 7.56
N MET A 110 5.59 1.01 6.99
CA MET A 110 4.63 0.05 6.46
C MET A 110 3.68 -0.47 7.54
N THR A 111 4.21 -0.85 8.70
CA THR A 111 3.39 -1.28 9.83
C THR A 111 2.44 -0.17 10.30
N THR A 112 2.88 1.09 10.24
CA THR A 112 2.05 2.24 10.58
C THR A 112 0.91 2.42 9.58
N LEU A 113 1.19 2.33 8.30
CA LEU A 113 0.21 2.47 7.23
C LEU A 113 -0.82 1.34 7.28
N ASP A 114 -0.38 0.09 7.43
CA ASP A 114 -1.25 -1.07 7.60
C ASP A 114 -2.14 -0.92 8.85
N TYR A 115 -1.58 -0.47 9.97
CA TYR A 115 -2.35 -0.19 11.18
C TYR A 115 -3.44 0.85 10.95
N ILE A 116 -3.12 1.95 10.23
CA ILE A 116 -4.09 2.98 9.89
C ILE A 116 -5.17 2.41 8.95
N GLU A 117 -4.79 1.65 7.93
CA GLU A 117 -5.73 1.00 7.01
C GLU A 117 -6.77 0.14 7.74
N GLN A 118 -6.30 -0.70 8.65
CA GLN A 118 -7.16 -1.63 9.38
C GLN A 118 -7.99 -0.97 10.48
N LYS A 119 -7.47 0.11 11.11
CA LYS A 119 -8.05 0.69 12.33
C LYS A 119 -8.33 2.20 12.25
N TYR A 120 -8.44 2.80 11.08
CA TYR A 120 -8.58 4.25 10.91
C TYR A 120 -9.66 4.89 11.80
N ARG A 121 -10.71 4.17 12.16
CA ARG A 121 -11.79 4.69 13.00
C ARG A 121 -11.32 4.99 14.43
N THR A 122 -10.46 4.16 14.98
CA THR A 122 -10.03 4.20 16.38
C THR A 122 -8.52 4.30 16.55
N ALA A 123 -7.75 4.37 15.47
CA ALA A 123 -6.29 4.36 15.50
C ALA A 123 -5.73 5.51 16.32
N THR A 124 -4.77 5.19 17.20
CA THR A 124 -4.03 6.17 17.99
C THR A 124 -2.52 5.91 17.93
N LEU A 125 -1.75 6.99 17.95
CA LEU A 125 -0.29 6.86 17.99
C LEU A 125 0.19 6.16 19.27
N THR A 126 -0.51 6.35 20.39
CA THR A 126 -0.19 5.72 21.66
C THR A 126 -0.32 4.19 21.60
N GLU A 127 -1.40 3.68 21.00
CA GLU A 127 -1.56 2.23 20.81
C GLU A 127 -0.46 1.68 19.92
N LEU A 128 -0.14 2.37 18.81
CA LEU A 128 0.92 1.95 17.91
C LEU A 128 2.30 1.93 18.58
N CYS A 129 2.60 2.95 19.42
CA CYS A 129 3.82 2.96 20.24
C CYS A 129 3.90 1.74 21.15
N GLY A 130 2.79 1.38 21.79
CA GLY A 130 2.72 0.18 22.65
C GLY A 130 2.98 -1.11 21.88
N ARG A 131 2.42 -1.24 20.65
CA ARG A 131 2.61 -2.42 19.78
C ARG A 131 4.05 -2.58 19.31
N LEU A 132 4.68 -1.46 18.94
CA LEU A 132 6.03 -1.43 18.38
C LEU A 132 7.11 -1.33 19.45
N HIS A 133 6.72 -1.17 20.72
CA HIS A 133 7.64 -0.92 21.85
C HIS A 133 8.60 0.25 21.60
N LEU A 134 8.09 1.30 20.94
CA LEU A 134 8.86 2.50 20.60
C LEU A 134 8.36 3.74 21.36
N PRO A 135 9.25 4.61 21.80
CA PRO A 135 8.87 5.92 22.32
C PRO A 135 8.18 6.78 21.25
N MET A 136 7.16 7.53 21.63
CA MET A 136 6.33 8.33 20.70
C MET A 136 7.15 9.29 19.84
N HIS A 137 8.15 9.95 20.41
CA HIS A 137 9.00 10.90 19.68
C HIS A 137 9.86 10.21 18.62
N VAL A 138 10.32 8.99 18.87
CA VAL A 138 11.09 8.16 17.94
C VAL A 138 10.20 7.74 16.78
N LEU A 139 9.04 7.15 17.10
CA LEU A 139 8.07 6.68 16.10
C LEU A 139 7.58 7.83 15.21
N SER A 140 7.20 8.97 15.80
CA SER A 140 6.77 10.16 15.06
C SER A 140 7.84 10.67 14.08
N LYS A 141 9.11 10.66 14.49
CA LYS A 141 10.23 11.08 13.63
C LYS A 141 10.43 10.11 12.47
N MET A 142 10.36 8.81 12.74
CA MET A 142 10.50 7.76 11.72
C MET A 142 9.39 7.84 10.68
N ILE A 143 8.13 7.91 11.11
CA ILE A 143 6.97 8.04 10.23
C ILE A 143 7.13 9.27 9.33
N LYS A 144 7.43 10.44 9.91
CA LYS A 144 7.57 11.68 9.12
C LYS A 144 8.74 11.63 8.14
N LYS A 145 9.86 11.00 8.52
CA LYS A 145 11.05 10.88 7.67
C LYS A 145 10.77 10.04 6.43
N SER A 146 10.08 8.92 6.57
CA SER A 146 9.86 7.95 5.50
C SER A 146 8.60 8.23 4.66
N THR A 147 7.55 8.82 5.25
CA THR A 147 6.28 9.07 4.54
C THR A 147 6.11 10.54 4.12
N GLY A 148 6.90 11.45 4.66
CA GLY A 148 6.72 12.89 4.51
C GLY A 148 5.62 13.50 5.40
N PHE A 149 4.76 12.66 6.02
CA PHE A 149 3.59 13.06 6.80
C PHE A 149 3.73 12.62 8.27
N ASN A 150 3.07 13.34 9.19
CA ASN A 150 2.94 12.84 10.55
C ASN A 150 1.76 11.86 10.67
N PHE A 151 1.70 11.09 11.77
CA PHE A 151 0.64 10.09 12.00
C PHE A 151 -0.77 10.68 11.90
N LYS A 152 -0.98 11.90 12.44
CA LYS A 152 -2.29 12.56 12.41
C LYS A 152 -2.71 12.92 10.99
N GLU A 153 -1.78 13.40 10.17
CA GLU A 153 -2.03 13.73 8.76
C GLU A 153 -2.38 12.47 7.95
N LEU A 154 -1.64 11.38 8.15
CA LEU A 154 -1.93 10.08 7.52
C LEU A 154 -3.32 9.58 7.91
N LEU A 155 -3.64 9.59 9.20
CA LEU A 155 -4.94 9.15 9.70
C LEU A 155 -6.09 10.01 9.16
N GLN A 156 -5.90 11.35 9.14
CA GLN A 156 -6.87 12.28 8.61
C GLN A 156 -7.13 12.01 7.12
N ARG A 157 -6.07 11.87 6.32
CA ARG A 157 -6.17 11.54 4.89
C ARG A 157 -6.97 10.27 4.68
N LYS A 158 -6.67 9.18 5.41
CA LYS A 158 -7.42 7.92 5.31
C LYS A 158 -8.90 8.09 5.63
N ARG A 159 -9.22 8.80 6.73
CA ARG A 159 -10.61 9.03 7.14
C ARG A 159 -11.39 9.85 6.12
N LEU A 160 -10.78 10.91 5.56
CA LEU A 160 -11.43 11.75 4.55
C LEU A 160 -11.68 10.98 3.26
N ASN A 161 -10.71 10.21 2.80
CA ASN A 161 -10.85 9.37 1.63
C ASN A 161 -11.99 8.36 1.81
N LYS A 162 -12.04 7.68 2.96
CA LYS A 162 -13.14 6.76 3.26
C LYS A 162 -14.51 7.46 3.37
N ALA A 163 -14.54 8.72 3.80
CA ALA A 163 -15.75 9.50 3.80
C ALA A 163 -16.24 9.79 2.36
N VAL A 164 -15.32 10.15 1.45
CA VAL A 164 -15.64 10.34 0.02
C VAL A 164 -16.20 9.06 -0.59
N GLU A 165 -15.54 7.93 -0.35
CA GLU A 165 -16.01 6.61 -0.81
C GLU A 165 -17.45 6.34 -0.34
N LEU A 166 -17.72 6.50 0.97
CA LEU A 166 -19.07 6.29 1.52
C LEU A 166 -20.10 7.28 0.96
N MET A 167 -19.73 8.54 0.68
CA MET A 167 -20.61 9.51 0.03
C MET A 167 -20.95 9.13 -1.41
N CYS A 168 -20.03 8.49 -2.12
CA CYS A 168 -20.23 8.05 -3.51
C CYS A 168 -20.99 6.73 -3.63
N GLU A 169 -20.81 5.83 -2.65
CA GLU A 169 -21.31 4.47 -2.74
C GLU A 169 -22.60 4.21 -1.93
N THR A 170 -23.01 5.18 -1.07
CA THR A 170 -24.15 5.00 -0.18
C THR A 170 -25.03 6.26 -0.10
N ASP A 171 -26.30 6.07 0.30
CA ASP A 171 -27.24 7.15 0.59
C ASP A 171 -27.24 7.54 2.09
N LEU A 172 -26.18 7.26 2.82
CA LEU A 172 -26.09 7.58 4.24
C LEU A 172 -26.06 9.09 4.47
N PRO A 173 -26.75 9.59 5.50
CA PRO A 173 -26.62 10.99 5.92
C PRO A 173 -25.17 11.34 6.23
N VAL A 174 -24.75 12.56 5.90
CA VAL A 174 -23.37 13.03 6.13
C VAL A 174 -22.95 12.90 7.61
N SER A 175 -23.87 13.14 8.55
CA SER A 175 -23.63 12.95 9.99
C SER A 175 -23.21 11.51 10.33
N ASP A 176 -23.84 10.53 9.68
CA ASP A 176 -23.58 9.12 9.93
C ASP A 176 -22.25 8.68 9.29
N ILE A 177 -21.94 9.24 8.12
CA ILE A 177 -20.64 9.06 7.46
C ILE A 177 -19.51 9.62 8.34
N ILE A 178 -19.67 10.83 8.90
CA ILE A 178 -18.71 11.45 9.81
C ILE A 178 -18.42 10.53 11.00
N ALA A 179 -19.47 10.01 11.64
CA ALA A 179 -19.32 9.07 12.74
C ALA A 179 -18.69 7.72 12.28
N ALA A 180 -19.10 7.23 11.12
CA ALA A 180 -18.59 5.97 10.54
C ALA A 180 -17.09 6.02 10.26
N VAL A 181 -16.54 7.17 9.89
CA VAL A 181 -15.10 7.32 9.63
C VAL A 181 -14.28 7.72 10.87
N GLY A 182 -14.91 7.83 12.04
CA GLY A 182 -14.24 8.02 13.33
C GLY A 182 -14.05 9.47 13.76
N TYR A 183 -14.91 10.40 13.30
CA TYR A 183 -14.97 11.76 13.82
C TYR A 183 -16.13 11.89 14.81
N GLU A 184 -15.86 12.46 15.98
CA GLU A 184 -16.87 12.77 17.00
C GLU A 184 -17.44 14.18 16.84
N ASN A 185 -16.73 15.07 16.14
CA ASN A 185 -17.09 16.48 15.99
C ASN A 185 -17.35 16.84 14.53
N ASN A 186 -18.61 17.04 14.18
CA ASN A 186 -19.03 17.41 12.83
C ASN A 186 -18.40 18.72 12.36
N SER A 187 -18.31 19.75 13.23
CA SER A 187 -17.72 21.04 12.87
C SER A 187 -16.23 20.93 12.55
N TYR A 188 -15.53 20.03 13.24
CA TYR A 188 -14.13 19.74 12.91
C TYR A 188 -14.01 19.04 11.56
N PHE A 189 -14.86 18.03 11.29
CA PHE A 189 -14.87 17.35 10.00
C PHE A 189 -15.09 18.34 8.85
N HIS A 190 -16.14 19.18 8.91
CA HIS A 190 -16.42 20.16 7.85
C HIS A 190 -15.32 21.20 7.62
N ARG A 191 -14.46 21.43 8.60
CA ARG A 191 -13.32 22.34 8.44
C ARG A 191 -12.12 21.68 7.76
N VAL A 192 -11.98 20.36 7.88
CA VAL A 192 -10.84 19.62 7.35
C VAL A 192 -11.14 18.88 6.04
N PHE A 193 -12.43 18.68 5.75
CA PHE A 193 -12.96 18.18 4.49
C PHE A 193 -13.04 19.30 3.46
#